data_de82fde1ba89d527f29745822f92b36c
#
_entry.id   de82fde1ba89d527f29745822f92b36c
#
_cell.length_a   1.000
_cell.length_b   1.000
_cell.length_c   1.000
_cell.angle_alpha   90.00
_cell.angle_beta   90.00
_cell.angle_gamma   90.00
#
_symmetry.space_group_name_H-M   'P 1'
#
loop_
_entity.id
_entity.type
_entity.pdbx_description
1 polymer ?
#
loop_
_entity_poly.entity_id
_entity_poly.type
_entity_poly.pdbx_seq_one_letter_code
_entity_poly.pdbx_strand_id
1 'polypeptide(L)'
;MARLFGIDLAENFRRPLFSTSLTDFWRRWHITLGAWMRDYLFYPLSLSKPFGKLGKFTRKHLKGKLGKILPTSLATFLVYFVIGIWHGANWRYVAFGFWNGGIITLSLLLAPYFLRWKQALRINDKSKGWHLFQLVRTNLLVFFGRYITRAPRFLTAVWMVKETFLHPNLPDLWNGTLMTLGLGGGDFLILFLGVATLLLAEWYQEKKGPIRPMLERQSPFLQWVAILVPLVVLFCFGVLRADYISSDFIYKQF
;
A
#
# COMPACT_ATOMS: atom_id res chain seq x y z
N MET A 1 -11.46 -20.66 -0.31
CA MET A 1 -11.32 -21.70 -1.37
C MET A 1 -10.11 -22.59 -1.10
N ALA A 2 -8.84 -22.14 -1.15
CA ALA A 2 -7.68 -23.03 -0.99
C ALA A 2 -7.73 -23.95 0.25
N ARG A 3 -8.16 -23.43 1.40
CA ARG A 3 -8.34 -24.23 2.63
C ARG A 3 -9.38 -25.34 2.54
N LEU A 4 -10.38 -25.24 1.66
CA LEU A 4 -11.33 -26.33 1.41
C LEU A 4 -10.66 -27.53 0.75
N PHE A 5 -9.52 -27.32 0.10
CA PHE A 5 -8.66 -28.34 -0.50
C PHE A 5 -7.47 -28.70 0.39
N GLY A 6 -7.48 -28.32 1.67
CA GLY A 6 -6.37 -28.58 2.59
C GLY A 6 -5.11 -27.75 2.35
N ILE A 7 -5.18 -26.69 1.53
CA ILE A 7 -4.04 -25.85 1.20
C ILE A 7 -4.06 -24.58 2.06
N ASP A 8 -3.07 -24.42 2.93
CA ASP A 8 -2.87 -23.19 3.69
C ASP A 8 -1.99 -22.23 2.89
N LEU A 9 -2.61 -21.14 2.43
CA LEU A 9 -1.89 -20.03 1.78
C LEU A 9 -1.32 -19.07 2.83
N ALA A 10 -0.12 -18.59 2.56
CA ALA A 10 0.48 -17.52 3.37
C ALA A 10 -0.36 -16.24 3.33
N GLU A 11 -0.42 -15.53 4.45
CA GLU A 11 -1.07 -14.21 4.52
C GLU A 11 -0.31 -13.22 3.63
N ASN A 12 -1.04 -12.58 2.71
CA ASN A 12 -0.43 -11.66 1.75
C ASN A 12 -0.84 -10.19 1.98
N PHE A 13 -1.92 -9.96 2.72
CA PHE A 13 -2.43 -8.62 3.05
C PHE A 13 -2.88 -8.56 4.51
N ARG A 14 -2.43 -7.53 5.22
CA ARG A 14 -2.75 -7.32 6.65
C ARG A 14 -3.10 -5.87 6.92
N ARG A 15 -4.34 -5.47 6.65
CA ARG A 15 -4.87 -4.12 6.94
C ARG A 15 -3.93 -2.98 6.50
N PRO A 16 -3.58 -2.90 5.21
CA PRO A 16 -2.55 -1.96 4.73
C PRO A 16 -2.93 -0.50 4.88
N LEU A 17 -4.23 -0.16 4.90
CA LEU A 17 -4.71 1.22 5.08
C LEU A 17 -4.42 1.79 6.48
N PHE A 18 -4.17 0.92 7.47
CA PHE A 18 -3.80 1.30 8.84
C PHE A 18 -2.29 1.44 9.04
N SER A 19 -1.52 1.55 7.97
CA SER A 19 -0.07 1.72 8.03
C SER A 19 0.32 3.15 8.43
N THR A 20 1.27 3.27 9.33
CA THR A 20 1.77 4.56 9.83
C THR A 20 3.01 5.06 9.08
N SER A 21 3.56 4.26 8.17
CA SER A 21 4.66 4.62 7.28
C SER A 21 4.62 3.80 6.00
N LEU A 22 5.31 4.27 4.96
CA LEU A 22 5.39 3.52 3.69
C LEU A 22 6.10 2.18 3.88
N THR A 23 7.09 2.10 4.78
CA THR A 23 7.73 0.82 5.15
C THR A 23 6.75 -0.13 5.85
N ASP A 24 5.88 0.38 6.75
CA ASP A 24 4.83 -0.40 7.39
C ASP A 24 3.78 -0.85 6.37
N PHE A 25 3.42 0.02 5.42
CA PHE A 25 2.52 -0.34 4.32
C PHE A 25 3.03 -1.57 3.55
N TRP A 26 4.29 -1.59 3.13
CA TRP A 26 4.87 -2.70 2.38
C TRP A 26 5.10 -3.98 3.22
N ARG A 27 5.09 -3.89 4.53
CA ARG A 27 5.05 -5.05 5.44
C ARG A 27 3.66 -5.66 5.56
N ARG A 28 2.61 -4.91 5.18
CA ARG A 28 1.21 -5.30 5.25
C ARG A 28 0.59 -5.55 3.87
N TRP A 29 1.20 -5.04 2.82
CA TRP A 29 0.79 -5.19 1.42
C TRP A 29 1.74 -6.11 0.68
N HIS A 30 1.18 -7.14 0.02
CA HIS A 30 1.93 -8.11 -0.78
C HIS A 30 3.10 -8.74 0.00
N ILE A 31 2.79 -9.27 1.19
CA ILE A 31 3.76 -9.73 2.20
C ILE A 31 4.69 -10.80 1.63
N THR A 32 4.16 -11.73 0.84
CA THR A 32 4.94 -12.83 0.24
C THR A 32 5.97 -12.31 -0.76
N LEU A 33 5.61 -11.34 -1.61
CA LEU A 33 6.55 -10.67 -2.51
C LEU A 33 7.64 -9.93 -1.72
N GLY A 34 7.23 -9.20 -0.69
CA GLY A 34 8.16 -8.49 0.19
C GLY A 34 9.16 -9.43 0.88
N ALA A 35 8.70 -10.59 1.35
CA ALA A 35 9.55 -11.62 1.93
C ALA A 35 10.53 -12.18 0.89
N TRP A 36 10.03 -12.53 -0.31
CA TRP A 36 10.87 -13.04 -1.40
C TRP A 36 11.96 -12.04 -1.80
N MET A 37 11.59 -10.76 -2.02
CA MET A 37 12.54 -9.71 -2.38
C MET A 37 13.58 -9.45 -1.28
N ARG A 38 13.18 -9.55 -0.01
CA ARG A 38 14.10 -9.45 1.12
C ARG A 38 15.10 -10.61 1.12
N ASP A 39 14.63 -11.83 0.98
CA ASP A 39 15.45 -13.02 1.18
C ASP A 39 16.35 -13.30 -0.04
N TYR A 40 15.87 -13.08 -1.25
CA TYR A 40 16.58 -13.39 -2.49
C TYR A 40 17.27 -12.19 -3.15
N LEU A 41 16.92 -10.96 -2.79
CA LEU A 41 17.55 -9.77 -3.38
C LEU A 41 18.26 -8.92 -2.32
N PHE A 42 17.53 -8.48 -1.28
CA PHE A 42 18.09 -7.57 -0.29
C PHE A 42 19.27 -8.18 0.49
N TYR A 43 19.12 -9.38 1.07
CA TYR A 43 20.18 -10.00 1.83
C TYR A 43 21.40 -10.37 0.97
N PRO A 44 21.28 -11.06 -0.18
CA PRO A 44 22.42 -11.33 -1.03
C PRO A 44 23.15 -10.07 -1.48
N LEU A 45 22.39 -9.01 -1.84
CA LEU A 45 22.97 -7.74 -2.24
C LEU A 45 23.70 -7.06 -1.10
N SER A 46 23.07 -6.91 0.06
CA SER A 46 23.62 -6.22 1.23
C SER A 46 24.84 -6.92 1.83
N LEU A 47 24.94 -8.25 1.71
CA LEU A 47 26.05 -9.07 2.19
C LEU A 47 27.16 -9.24 1.15
N SER A 48 26.97 -8.76 -0.08
CA SER A 48 27.94 -8.91 -1.16
C SER A 48 29.25 -8.15 -0.91
N LYS A 49 30.34 -8.62 -1.51
CA LYS A 49 31.64 -7.95 -1.42
C LYS A 49 31.61 -6.47 -1.83
N PRO A 50 30.92 -6.05 -2.91
CA PRO A 50 30.79 -4.62 -3.26
C PRO A 50 30.12 -3.79 -2.17
N PHE A 51 29.00 -4.28 -1.58
CA PHE A 51 28.32 -3.58 -0.49
C PHE A 51 29.13 -3.56 0.80
N GLY A 52 29.91 -4.60 1.06
CA GLY A 52 30.88 -4.64 2.16
C GLY A 52 31.99 -3.57 2.00
N LYS A 53 32.53 -3.40 0.78
CA LYS A 53 33.49 -2.33 0.46
C LYS A 53 32.84 -0.94 0.59
N LEU A 54 31.63 -0.76 0.05
CA LEU A 54 30.85 0.48 0.18
C LEU A 54 30.63 0.82 1.67
N GLY A 55 30.27 -0.16 2.49
CA GLY A 55 30.07 0.03 3.93
C GLY A 55 31.33 0.43 4.68
N LYS A 56 32.50 -0.09 4.31
CA LYS A 56 33.80 0.35 4.85
C LYS A 56 34.11 1.78 4.41
N PHE A 57 33.93 2.10 3.14
CA PHE A 57 34.15 3.42 2.57
C PHE A 57 33.25 4.48 3.23
N THR A 58 31.95 4.24 3.31
CA THR A 58 30.99 5.21 3.89
C THR A 58 31.25 5.44 5.37
N ARG A 59 31.59 4.42 6.15
CA ARG A 59 31.96 4.58 7.56
C ARG A 59 33.26 5.37 7.77
N LYS A 60 34.19 5.29 6.82
CA LYS A 60 35.45 6.05 6.89
C LYS A 60 35.23 7.52 6.55
N HIS A 61 34.40 7.84 5.54
CA HIS A 61 34.28 9.18 5.00
C HIS A 61 33.06 9.96 5.51
N LEU A 62 32.02 9.27 5.96
CA LEU A 62 30.79 9.91 6.47
C LEU A 62 30.71 9.77 7.99
N LYS A 63 30.72 10.92 8.69
CA LYS A 63 30.63 10.95 10.15
C LYS A 63 29.26 10.50 10.66
N GLY A 64 29.24 9.85 11.81
CA GLY A 64 28.02 9.51 12.55
C GLY A 64 27.22 8.35 11.98
N LYS A 65 25.87 8.42 12.11
CA LYS A 65 24.97 7.34 11.74
C LYS A 65 24.83 7.15 10.22
N LEU A 66 25.06 8.21 9.42
CA LEU A 66 24.89 8.17 7.97
C LEU A 66 25.79 7.15 7.29
N GLY A 67 27.07 7.06 7.69
CA GLY A 67 27.99 6.10 7.12
C GLY A 67 27.61 4.63 7.36
N LYS A 68 26.81 4.35 8.39
CA LYS A 68 26.29 3.01 8.67
C LYS A 68 24.99 2.72 7.92
N ILE A 69 24.14 3.74 7.73
CA ILE A 69 22.79 3.58 7.14
C ILE A 69 22.85 3.56 5.61
N LEU A 70 23.76 4.32 5.00
CA LEU A 70 23.77 4.54 3.55
C LEU A 70 23.84 3.25 2.72
N PRO A 71 24.68 2.24 3.03
CA PRO A 71 24.70 1.00 2.27
C PRO A 71 23.37 0.25 2.31
N THR A 72 22.77 0.15 3.50
CA THR A 72 21.45 -0.49 3.68
C THR A 72 20.36 0.28 2.95
N SER A 73 20.40 1.61 2.99
CA SER A 73 19.44 2.46 2.28
C SER A 73 19.56 2.28 0.76
N LEU A 74 20.77 2.20 0.23
CA LEU A 74 21.00 1.92 -1.20
C LEU A 74 20.51 0.52 -1.59
N ALA A 75 20.78 -0.50 -0.79
CA ALA A 75 20.25 -1.85 -1.04
C ALA A 75 18.71 -1.84 -1.06
N THR A 76 18.09 -1.15 -0.10
CA THR A 76 16.64 -0.98 -0.06
C THR A 76 16.11 -0.28 -1.31
N PHE A 77 16.76 0.82 -1.73
CA PHE A 77 16.39 1.52 -2.97
C PHE A 77 16.42 0.60 -4.18
N LEU A 78 17.50 -0.16 -4.36
CA LEU A 78 17.65 -1.10 -5.47
C LEU A 78 16.59 -2.20 -5.47
N VAL A 79 16.19 -2.69 -4.29
CA VAL A 79 15.08 -3.65 -4.18
C VAL A 79 13.78 -3.07 -4.73
N TYR A 80 13.40 -1.85 -4.31
CA TYR A 80 12.18 -1.21 -4.81
C TYR A 80 12.27 -0.84 -6.28
N PHE A 81 13.45 -0.48 -6.77
CA PHE A 81 13.70 -0.26 -8.19
C PHE A 81 13.44 -1.53 -9.00
N VAL A 82 13.97 -2.68 -8.54
CA VAL A 82 13.72 -3.99 -9.17
C VAL A 82 12.25 -4.39 -9.09
N ILE A 83 11.56 -4.14 -7.95
CA ILE A 83 10.11 -4.35 -7.85
C ILE A 83 9.36 -3.53 -8.91
N GLY A 84 9.78 -2.29 -9.15
CA GLY A 84 9.19 -1.47 -10.22
C GLY A 84 9.33 -2.12 -11.59
N ILE A 85 10.54 -2.53 -11.96
CA ILE A 85 10.80 -3.21 -13.25
C ILE A 85 10.04 -4.54 -13.35
N TRP A 86 9.96 -5.28 -12.25
CA TRP A 86 9.22 -6.55 -12.19
C TRP A 86 7.73 -6.37 -12.51
N HIS A 87 7.13 -5.24 -12.21
CA HIS A 87 5.73 -4.93 -12.55
C HIS A 87 5.50 -4.68 -14.05
N GLY A 88 6.55 -4.59 -14.88
CA GLY A 88 6.45 -4.48 -16.32
C GLY A 88 7.47 -3.56 -16.96
N ALA A 89 7.77 -3.80 -18.25
CA ALA A 89 8.74 -3.05 -19.04
C ALA A 89 8.18 -1.70 -19.53
N ASN A 90 7.74 -0.84 -18.58
CA ASN A 90 7.21 0.48 -18.88
C ASN A 90 7.77 1.52 -17.88
N TRP A 91 8.07 2.71 -18.38
CA TRP A 91 8.64 3.81 -17.59
C TRP A 91 7.78 4.19 -16.37
N ARG A 92 6.46 4.00 -16.41
CA ARG A 92 5.56 4.21 -15.25
C ARG A 92 5.91 3.31 -14.06
N TYR A 93 6.32 2.07 -14.32
CA TYR A 93 6.72 1.13 -13.27
C TYR A 93 8.11 1.43 -12.73
N VAL A 94 9.03 1.84 -13.60
CA VAL A 94 10.34 2.37 -13.19
C VAL A 94 10.13 3.58 -12.27
N ALA A 95 9.29 4.54 -12.65
CA ALA A 95 8.96 5.70 -11.84
C ALA A 95 8.28 5.32 -10.50
N PHE A 96 7.44 4.29 -10.49
CA PHE A 96 6.84 3.73 -9.27
C PHE A 96 7.89 3.13 -8.33
N GLY A 97 8.87 2.40 -8.86
CA GLY A 97 10.00 1.89 -8.10
C GLY A 97 10.83 3.01 -7.47
N PHE A 98 11.13 4.08 -8.25
CA PHE A 98 11.81 5.28 -7.77
C PHE A 98 10.98 6.00 -6.67
N TRP A 99 9.68 6.14 -6.84
CA TRP A 99 8.79 6.75 -5.85
C TRP A 99 8.87 6.05 -4.50
N ASN A 100 8.62 4.74 -4.50
CA ASN A 100 8.60 3.97 -3.26
C ASN A 100 10.01 3.82 -2.65
N GLY A 101 10.98 3.42 -3.46
CA GLY A 101 12.38 3.27 -3.03
C GLY A 101 12.98 4.59 -2.57
N GLY A 102 12.72 5.69 -3.28
CA GLY A 102 13.18 7.02 -2.93
C GLY A 102 12.63 7.49 -1.58
N ILE A 103 11.31 7.42 -1.37
CA ILE A 103 10.69 7.85 -0.11
C ILE A 103 11.20 7.00 1.07
N ILE A 104 11.26 5.67 0.92
CA ILE A 104 11.72 4.78 1.99
C ILE A 104 13.19 5.06 2.31
N THR A 105 14.03 5.18 1.29
CA THR A 105 15.47 5.46 1.45
C THR A 105 15.70 6.82 2.11
N LEU A 106 15.01 7.88 1.63
CA LEU A 106 15.08 9.20 2.23
C LEU A 106 14.60 9.18 3.69
N SER A 107 13.53 8.43 3.99
CA SER A 107 13.05 8.31 5.37
C SER A 107 14.06 7.66 6.31
N LEU A 108 14.82 6.68 5.82
CA LEU A 108 15.92 6.05 6.58
C LEU A 108 17.08 7.01 6.80
N LEU A 109 17.52 7.73 5.76
CA LEU A 109 18.62 8.69 5.82
C LEU A 109 18.29 9.90 6.70
N LEU A 110 17.05 10.38 6.62
CA LEU A 110 16.56 11.55 7.37
C LEU A 110 16.02 11.20 8.76
N ALA A 111 15.99 9.93 9.16
CA ALA A 111 15.47 9.51 10.46
C ALA A 111 16.07 10.28 11.66
N PRO A 112 17.40 10.57 11.71
CA PRO A 112 17.98 11.37 12.80
C PRO A 112 17.45 12.80 12.84
N TYR A 113 17.17 13.40 11.68
CA TYR A 113 16.62 14.75 11.57
C TYR A 113 15.14 14.78 11.96
N PHE A 114 14.35 13.79 11.54
CA PHE A 114 12.95 13.65 11.97
C PHE A 114 12.82 13.55 13.49
N LEU A 115 13.72 12.83 14.16
CA LEU A 115 13.74 12.76 15.61
C LEU A 115 13.98 14.15 16.24
N ARG A 116 14.95 14.91 15.73
CA ARG A 116 15.22 16.28 16.19
C ARG A 116 14.03 17.21 15.97
N TRP A 117 13.41 17.16 14.77
CA TRP A 117 12.23 17.99 14.47
C TRP A 117 11.04 17.63 15.36
N LYS A 118 10.81 16.36 15.62
CA LYS A 118 9.76 15.94 16.56
C LYS A 118 9.98 16.47 17.97
N GLN A 119 11.22 16.45 18.45
CA GLN A 119 11.58 17.02 19.75
C GLN A 119 11.41 18.54 19.77
N ALA A 120 11.89 19.25 18.76
CA ALA A 120 11.76 20.71 18.63
C ALA A 120 10.29 21.15 18.57
N LEU A 121 9.44 20.41 17.83
CA LEU A 121 8.01 20.67 17.71
C LEU A 121 7.18 20.08 18.87
N ARG A 122 7.83 19.48 19.89
CA ARG A 122 7.18 18.85 21.04
C ARG A 122 6.07 17.86 20.66
N ILE A 123 6.27 17.12 19.56
CA ILE A 123 5.30 16.15 19.06
C ILE A 123 5.23 14.95 20.00
N ASN A 124 4.04 14.68 20.51
CA ASN A 124 3.79 13.48 21.31
C ASN A 124 3.47 12.30 20.35
N ASP A 125 4.42 11.35 20.24
CA ASP A 125 4.29 10.16 19.38
C ASP A 125 3.10 9.26 19.75
N LYS A 126 2.63 9.31 20.99
CA LYS A 126 1.49 8.52 21.48
C LYS A 126 0.14 9.22 21.28
N SER A 127 0.13 10.45 20.80
CA SER A 127 -1.12 11.19 20.60
C SER A 127 -1.96 10.61 19.44
N LYS A 128 -3.28 10.59 19.62
CA LYS A 128 -4.21 10.14 18.59
C LYS A 128 -4.11 11.01 17.32
N GLY A 129 -3.89 12.31 17.48
CA GLY A 129 -3.71 13.24 16.35
C GLY A 129 -2.46 12.93 15.53
N TRP A 130 -1.34 12.62 16.19
CA TRP A 130 -0.12 12.21 15.48
C TRP A 130 -0.31 10.90 14.75
N HIS A 131 -0.97 9.93 15.36
CA HIS A 131 -1.30 8.66 14.71
C HIS A 131 -2.18 8.87 13.47
N LEU A 132 -3.25 9.68 13.58
CA LEU A 132 -4.12 10.03 12.46
C LEU A 132 -3.32 10.71 11.32
N PHE A 133 -2.46 11.68 11.66
CA PHE A 133 -1.57 12.31 10.69
C PHE A 133 -0.70 11.29 9.95
N GLN A 134 -0.12 10.32 10.68
CA GLN A 134 0.69 9.26 10.06
C GLN A 134 -0.12 8.40 9.11
N LEU A 135 -1.35 8.01 9.46
CA LEU A 135 -2.26 7.24 8.61
C LEU A 135 -2.61 8.02 7.34
N VAL A 136 -3.08 9.25 7.48
CA VAL A 136 -3.47 10.11 6.34
C VAL A 136 -2.27 10.33 5.41
N ARG A 137 -1.13 10.77 5.95
CA ARG A 137 0.10 10.98 5.17
C ARG A 137 0.52 9.72 4.41
N THR A 138 0.49 8.54 5.07
CA THR A 138 0.93 7.30 4.43
C THR A 138 0.00 6.90 3.31
N ASN A 139 -1.32 6.97 3.52
CA ASN A 139 -2.30 6.69 2.47
C ASN A 139 -2.18 7.67 1.31
N LEU A 140 -1.97 8.96 1.56
CA LEU A 140 -1.72 9.94 0.50
C LEU A 140 -0.49 9.57 -0.33
N LEU A 141 0.64 9.20 0.30
CA LEU A 141 1.85 8.76 -0.42
C LEU A 141 1.59 7.51 -1.28
N VAL A 142 0.79 6.57 -0.78
CA VAL A 142 0.39 5.37 -1.54
C VAL A 142 -0.50 5.77 -2.72
N PHE A 143 -1.51 6.63 -2.51
CA PHE A 143 -2.39 7.10 -3.59
C PHE A 143 -1.63 7.89 -4.66
N PHE A 144 -0.68 8.74 -4.30
CA PHE A 144 0.20 9.39 -5.28
C PHE A 144 0.97 8.38 -6.13
N GLY A 145 1.46 7.30 -5.54
CA GLY A 145 2.06 6.20 -6.29
C GLY A 145 1.08 5.56 -7.29
N ARG A 146 -0.23 5.56 -7.01
CA ARG A 146 -1.27 5.04 -7.92
C ARG A 146 -1.46 5.91 -9.16
N TYR A 147 -1.37 7.23 -9.07
CA TYR A 147 -1.37 8.09 -10.27
C TYR A 147 -0.27 7.68 -11.24
N ILE A 148 0.94 7.40 -10.73
CA ILE A 148 2.08 6.99 -11.56
C ILE A 148 1.78 5.68 -12.31
N THR A 149 1.19 4.69 -11.65
CA THR A 149 0.93 3.37 -12.26
C THR A 149 -0.32 3.33 -13.14
N ARG A 150 -1.31 4.21 -12.88
CA ARG A 150 -2.58 4.23 -13.63
C ARG A 150 -2.55 5.14 -14.85
N ALA A 151 -1.76 6.19 -14.83
CA ALA A 151 -1.64 7.08 -15.98
C ALA A 151 -0.98 6.39 -17.17
N PRO A 152 -1.40 6.68 -18.42
CA PRO A 152 -0.80 6.10 -19.61
C PRO A 152 0.68 6.52 -19.80
N ARG A 153 1.04 7.72 -19.34
CA ARG A 153 2.41 8.26 -19.39
C ARG A 153 2.75 8.95 -18.06
N PHE A 154 4.04 9.02 -17.72
CA PHE A 154 4.53 9.69 -16.51
C PHE A 154 4.11 11.16 -16.42
N LEU A 155 4.23 11.90 -17.51
CA LEU A 155 3.81 13.32 -17.55
C LEU A 155 2.30 13.47 -17.30
N THR A 156 1.50 12.54 -17.80
CA THR A 156 0.05 12.52 -17.50
C THR A 156 -0.21 12.30 -16.01
N ALA A 157 0.56 11.43 -15.34
CA ALA A 157 0.45 11.26 -13.88
C ALA A 157 0.75 12.56 -13.14
N VAL A 158 1.81 13.28 -13.53
CA VAL A 158 2.17 14.58 -12.94
C VAL A 158 1.05 15.59 -13.16
N TRP A 159 0.50 15.65 -14.37
CA TRP A 159 -0.63 16.52 -14.69
C TRP A 159 -1.87 16.17 -13.86
N MET A 160 -2.25 14.88 -13.77
CA MET A 160 -3.39 14.42 -12.96
C MET A 160 -3.24 14.81 -11.49
N VAL A 161 -2.04 14.66 -10.91
CA VAL A 161 -1.75 15.11 -9.55
C VAL A 161 -1.95 16.63 -9.44
N LYS A 162 -1.36 17.39 -10.38
CA LYS A 162 -1.50 18.85 -10.41
C LYS A 162 -2.98 19.26 -10.44
N GLU A 163 -3.77 18.72 -11.37
CA GLU A 163 -5.19 19.03 -11.50
C GLU A 163 -5.97 18.68 -10.22
N THR A 164 -5.72 17.52 -9.63
CA THR A 164 -6.39 17.11 -8.39
C THR A 164 -6.23 18.11 -7.24
N PHE A 165 -5.07 18.80 -7.16
CA PHE A 165 -4.77 19.72 -6.04
C PHE A 165 -4.98 21.19 -6.38
N LEU A 166 -4.72 21.59 -7.61
CA LEU A 166 -4.84 23.01 -8.01
C LEU A 166 -6.24 23.38 -8.52
N HIS A 167 -6.94 22.42 -9.13
CA HIS A 167 -8.25 22.62 -9.71
C HIS A 167 -9.27 21.56 -9.22
N PRO A 168 -9.44 21.39 -7.88
CA PRO A 168 -10.40 20.40 -7.37
C PRO A 168 -11.82 20.87 -7.71
N ASN A 169 -12.48 20.18 -8.64
CA ASN A 169 -13.87 20.45 -8.98
C ASN A 169 -14.80 19.73 -7.98
N LEU A 170 -14.89 20.24 -6.77
CA LEU A 170 -15.69 19.63 -5.71
C LEU A 170 -17.20 19.52 -6.08
N PRO A 171 -17.81 20.47 -6.83
CA PRO A 171 -19.19 20.32 -7.28
C PRO A 171 -19.48 19.02 -8.03
N ASP A 172 -18.50 18.41 -8.70
CA ASP A 172 -18.67 17.14 -9.41
C ASP A 172 -19.07 15.98 -8.50
N LEU A 173 -18.82 16.09 -7.20
CA LEU A 173 -19.20 15.07 -6.23
C LEU A 173 -20.73 14.97 -6.02
N TRP A 174 -21.51 16.05 -6.35
CA TRP A 174 -22.95 16.10 -6.11
C TRP A 174 -23.80 16.67 -7.27
N ASN A 175 -23.18 17.17 -8.34
CA ASN A 175 -23.89 17.70 -9.51
C ASN A 175 -24.31 16.64 -10.54
N GLY A 176 -24.08 15.34 -10.24
CA GLY A 176 -24.39 14.22 -11.12
C GLY A 176 -23.25 13.82 -12.07
N THR A 177 -22.15 14.56 -12.12
CA THR A 177 -21.00 14.22 -12.97
C THR A 177 -20.42 12.82 -12.65
N LEU A 178 -20.49 12.39 -11.39
CA LEU A 178 -20.06 11.02 -11.02
C LEU A 178 -20.84 9.94 -11.76
N MET A 179 -22.13 10.19 -12.10
CA MET A 179 -22.96 9.22 -12.82
C MET A 179 -22.51 9.04 -14.28
N THR A 180 -21.74 9.99 -14.83
CA THR A 180 -21.16 9.87 -16.18
C THR A 180 -19.98 8.89 -16.24
N LEU A 181 -19.47 8.43 -15.08
CA LEU A 181 -18.39 7.43 -14.98
C LEU A 181 -18.89 6.00 -15.26
N GLY A 182 -20.16 5.83 -15.64
CA GLY A 182 -20.73 4.52 -16.00
C GLY A 182 -21.30 3.74 -14.81
N LEU A 183 -21.37 4.35 -13.62
CA LEU A 183 -22.00 3.77 -12.44
C LEU A 183 -23.27 4.57 -12.09
N GLY A 184 -24.38 3.87 -11.81
CA GLY A 184 -25.60 4.49 -11.32
C GLY A 184 -25.53 4.85 -9.83
N GLY A 185 -26.52 5.62 -9.33
CA GLY A 185 -26.56 6.02 -7.91
C GLY A 185 -26.59 4.83 -6.95
N GLY A 186 -27.28 3.74 -7.34
CA GLY A 186 -27.31 2.49 -6.59
C GLY A 186 -25.94 1.84 -6.50
N ASP A 187 -25.15 1.84 -7.59
CA ASP A 187 -23.80 1.26 -7.62
C ASP A 187 -22.85 2.05 -6.70
N PHE A 188 -22.95 3.38 -6.67
CA PHE A 188 -22.17 4.22 -5.75
C PHE A 188 -22.55 3.98 -4.30
N LEU A 189 -23.84 3.77 -3.98
CA LEU A 189 -24.26 3.43 -2.62
C LEU A 189 -23.67 2.08 -2.19
N ILE A 190 -23.74 1.07 -3.06
CA ILE A 190 -23.19 -0.26 -2.79
C ILE A 190 -21.67 -0.19 -2.60
N LEU A 191 -20.98 0.55 -3.48
CA LEU A 191 -19.54 0.80 -3.36
C LEU A 191 -19.20 1.46 -2.01
N PHE A 192 -19.94 2.50 -1.62
CA PHE A 192 -19.75 3.20 -0.35
C PHE A 192 -19.96 2.26 0.85
N LEU A 193 -21.07 1.50 0.85
CA LEU A 193 -21.37 0.54 1.91
C LEU A 193 -20.31 -0.58 1.99
N GLY A 194 -19.86 -1.08 0.84
CA GLY A 194 -18.80 -2.07 0.76
C GLY A 194 -17.47 -1.56 1.34
N VAL A 195 -17.05 -0.37 0.93
CA VAL A 195 -15.82 0.28 1.45
C VAL A 195 -15.95 0.56 2.95
N ALA A 196 -17.09 1.09 3.41
CA ALA A 196 -17.33 1.35 4.82
C ALA A 196 -17.27 0.05 5.66
N THR A 197 -17.89 -1.02 5.18
CA THR A 197 -17.85 -2.33 5.83
C THR A 197 -16.42 -2.87 5.94
N LEU A 198 -15.64 -2.78 4.87
CA LEU A 198 -14.23 -3.18 4.88
C LEU A 198 -13.42 -2.36 5.88
N LEU A 199 -13.56 -1.04 5.87
CA LEU A 199 -12.83 -0.16 6.78
C LEU A 199 -13.20 -0.43 8.26
N LEU A 200 -14.48 -0.65 8.56
CA LEU A 200 -14.96 -0.99 9.90
C LEU A 200 -14.41 -2.35 10.35
N ALA A 201 -14.44 -3.35 9.48
CA ALA A 201 -13.89 -4.67 9.76
C ALA A 201 -12.37 -4.62 9.99
N GLU A 202 -11.62 -3.90 9.14
CA GLU A 202 -10.19 -3.72 9.31
C GLU A 202 -9.85 -2.91 10.58
N TRP A 203 -10.60 -1.86 10.88
CA TRP A 203 -10.45 -1.08 12.11
C TRP A 203 -10.70 -1.94 13.36
N TYR A 204 -11.76 -2.75 13.35
CA TYR A 204 -12.03 -3.67 14.44
C TYR A 204 -10.88 -4.66 14.61
N GLN A 205 -10.43 -5.28 13.52
CA GLN A 205 -9.33 -6.23 13.54
C GLN A 205 -7.99 -5.61 13.99
N GLU A 206 -7.73 -4.35 13.67
CA GLU A 206 -6.52 -3.65 14.13
C GLU A 206 -6.50 -3.49 15.65
N LYS A 207 -7.68 -3.31 16.28
CA LYS A 207 -7.82 -3.09 17.72
C LYS A 207 -8.04 -4.35 18.53
N LYS A 208 -8.82 -5.29 18.01
CA LYS A 208 -9.33 -6.46 18.75
C LYS A 208 -8.79 -7.79 18.25
N GLY A 209 -8.10 -7.78 17.11
CA GLY A 209 -7.61 -9.00 16.48
C GLY A 209 -8.58 -9.59 15.45
N PRO A 210 -8.25 -10.77 14.89
CA PRO A 210 -9.00 -11.36 13.77
C PRO A 210 -10.48 -11.59 14.10
N ILE A 211 -11.38 -11.27 13.15
CA ILE A 211 -12.84 -11.47 13.29
C ILE A 211 -13.19 -12.97 13.28
N ARG A 212 -12.44 -13.78 12.57
CA ARG A 212 -12.76 -15.20 12.39
C ARG A 212 -12.89 -15.97 13.70
N PRO A 213 -11.92 -15.94 14.65
CA PRO A 213 -12.08 -16.61 15.94
C PRO A 213 -13.27 -16.10 16.78
N MET A 214 -13.68 -14.84 16.57
CA MET A 214 -14.87 -14.28 17.18
C MET A 214 -16.14 -14.93 16.60
N LEU A 215 -16.20 -15.07 15.27
CA LEU A 215 -17.33 -15.70 14.59
C LEU A 215 -17.44 -17.20 14.92
N GLU A 216 -16.33 -17.90 15.01
CA GLU A 216 -16.30 -19.32 15.37
C GLU A 216 -16.89 -19.63 16.76
N ARG A 217 -16.97 -18.63 17.63
CA ARG A 217 -17.59 -18.72 18.97
C ARG A 217 -19.09 -18.38 18.97
N GLN A 218 -19.65 -17.94 17.86
CA GLN A 218 -21.05 -17.59 17.74
C GLN A 218 -21.92 -18.83 17.45
N SER A 219 -23.23 -18.68 17.59
CA SER A 219 -24.17 -19.76 17.21
C SER A 219 -24.01 -20.13 15.72
N PRO A 220 -24.29 -21.37 15.34
CA PRO A 220 -24.23 -21.80 13.93
C PRO A 220 -25.07 -20.91 13.00
N PHE A 221 -26.23 -20.44 13.49
CA PHE A 221 -27.09 -19.53 12.73
C PHE A 221 -26.37 -18.23 12.37
N LEU A 222 -25.71 -17.58 13.35
CA LEU A 222 -24.95 -16.35 13.11
C LEU A 222 -23.74 -16.58 12.20
N GLN A 223 -23.07 -17.72 12.30
CA GLN A 223 -21.97 -18.09 11.40
C GLN A 223 -22.47 -18.18 9.95
N TRP A 224 -23.60 -18.85 9.72
CA TRP A 224 -24.21 -18.94 8.39
C TRP A 224 -24.65 -17.59 7.85
N VAL A 225 -25.29 -16.76 8.66
CA VAL A 225 -25.68 -15.39 8.27
C VAL A 225 -24.44 -14.57 7.86
N ALA A 226 -23.37 -14.62 8.65
CA ALA A 226 -22.13 -13.90 8.37
C ALA A 226 -21.42 -14.35 7.08
N ILE A 227 -21.69 -15.57 6.60
CA ILE A 227 -21.15 -16.09 5.33
C ILE A 227 -22.11 -15.83 4.17
N LEU A 228 -23.40 -16.19 4.36
CA LEU A 228 -24.37 -16.16 3.27
C LEU A 228 -24.77 -14.75 2.86
N VAL A 229 -24.94 -13.82 3.82
CA VAL A 229 -25.35 -12.45 3.49
C VAL A 229 -24.32 -11.75 2.59
N PRO A 230 -23.01 -11.70 2.92
CA PRO A 230 -22.02 -11.13 2.01
C PRO A 230 -21.94 -11.86 0.66
N LEU A 231 -22.13 -13.17 0.65
CA LEU A 231 -22.12 -13.96 -0.58
C LEU A 231 -23.31 -13.57 -1.49
N VAL A 232 -24.50 -13.48 -0.95
CA VAL A 232 -25.71 -13.05 -1.68
C VAL A 232 -25.56 -11.62 -2.19
N VAL A 233 -25.06 -10.69 -1.35
CA VAL A 233 -24.78 -9.32 -1.76
C VAL A 233 -23.79 -9.29 -2.92
N LEU A 234 -22.73 -10.12 -2.87
CA LEU A 234 -21.72 -10.20 -3.92
C LEU A 234 -22.30 -10.78 -5.23
N PHE A 235 -23.20 -11.75 -5.16
CA PHE A 235 -23.88 -12.28 -6.34
C PHE A 235 -24.92 -11.30 -6.94
N CYS A 236 -25.68 -10.61 -6.09
CA CYS A 236 -26.72 -9.70 -6.55
C CYS A 236 -26.14 -8.39 -7.11
N PHE A 237 -25.07 -7.88 -6.52
CA PHE A 237 -24.53 -6.55 -6.80
C PHE A 237 -23.10 -6.57 -7.34
N GLY A 238 -22.45 -7.73 -7.34
CA GLY A 238 -21.12 -7.86 -7.96
C GLY A 238 -21.18 -7.71 -9.47
N VAL A 239 -20.15 -7.13 -10.06
CA VAL A 239 -20.01 -6.99 -11.51
C VAL A 239 -19.64 -8.36 -12.10
N LEU A 240 -20.64 -9.24 -12.23
CA LEU A 240 -20.50 -10.58 -12.84
C LEU A 240 -20.91 -10.57 -14.33
N ARG A 241 -20.81 -9.41 -15.01
CA ARG A 241 -21.20 -9.27 -16.41
C ARG A 241 -20.27 -10.06 -17.33
N ALA A 242 -20.85 -10.78 -18.28
CA ALA A 242 -20.13 -11.50 -19.33
C ALA A 242 -19.24 -10.58 -20.19
N ASP A 243 -19.61 -9.29 -20.28
CA ASP A 243 -18.91 -8.25 -21.04
C ASP A 243 -17.76 -7.60 -20.28
N TYR A 244 -17.48 -8.03 -19.03
CA TYR A 244 -16.37 -7.49 -18.26
C TYR A 244 -15.05 -8.01 -18.84
N ILE A 245 -14.40 -7.17 -19.62
CA ILE A 245 -13.07 -7.43 -20.14
C ILE A 245 -12.08 -7.15 -19.00
N SER A 246 -11.58 -8.21 -18.36
CA SER A 246 -10.55 -8.12 -17.32
C SER A 246 -9.15 -7.82 -17.91
N SER A 247 -9.08 -7.10 -19.06
CA SER A 247 -7.85 -6.81 -19.77
C SER A 247 -6.85 -5.95 -19.02
N ASP A 248 -7.31 -5.22 -18.00
CA ASP A 248 -6.49 -4.28 -17.23
C ASP A 248 -5.86 -4.87 -15.96
N PHE A 249 -5.99 -6.19 -15.77
CA PHE A 249 -5.33 -6.81 -14.63
C PHE A 249 -3.83 -6.90 -14.90
N ILE A 250 -3.03 -6.21 -14.08
CA ILE A 250 -1.57 -6.06 -14.22
C ILE A 250 -0.86 -7.40 -14.55
N TYR A 251 -1.30 -8.49 -13.95
CA TYR A 251 -0.67 -9.81 -14.11
C TYR A 251 -1.08 -10.57 -15.40
N LYS A 252 -1.99 -10.04 -16.23
CA LYS A 252 -2.31 -10.62 -17.55
C LYS A 252 -1.36 -10.16 -18.67
N GLN A 253 -0.44 -9.26 -18.38
CA GLN A 253 0.52 -8.71 -19.34
C GLN A 253 1.89 -9.43 -19.29
N PHE A 254 1.97 -10.57 -18.56
CA PHE A 254 3.12 -11.47 -18.51
C PHE A 254 2.82 -12.82 -19.11
#